data_cc2e042e363946ac263d37dc47c7209b
#
_entry.id   cc2e042e363946ac263d37dc47c7209b
#
_cell.length_a   1.000
_cell.length_b   1.000
_cell.length_c   1.000
_cell.angle_alpha   90.00
_cell.angle_beta   90.00
_cell.angle_gamma   90.00
#
_symmetry.space_group_name_H-M   'P 1'
#
loop_
_entity.id
_entity.type
_entity.pdbx_description
1 polymer ?
#
loop_
_entity_poly.entity_id
_entity_poly.type
_entity_poly.pdbx_seq_one_letter_code
_entity_poly.pdbx_strand_id
1 'polypeptide(L)'
;TVGLTESTLEKEIRELAKKIDAIEQQIRELERLIAAVRKQVIEEAAVIGATLSMTYMSTDLQAQQYDALFIDEISMAPLLPMFFAMGLVSSSCTLIGDFLQLPPIGTQSKNELLKKWHNRSFFDIIGMNSVGKARSSEFVKPLSIQYRMNPAIAAIPNKLFYGDILQSGDNTKTRVLSDQWVQDQPLFLVDTSE
;
A
#
# COMPACT_ATOMS: atom_id res chain seq x y z
N THR A 1 -3.90 -60.59 -9.10
CA THR A 1 -4.73 -59.92 -8.01
C THR A 1 -4.14 -60.33 -6.70
N VAL A 2 -3.25 -59.55 -6.13
CA VAL A 2 -2.75 -59.74 -4.74
C VAL A 2 -3.88 -59.34 -3.84
N GLY A 3 -4.53 -60.33 -3.22
CA GLY A 3 -5.57 -60.08 -2.20
C GLY A 3 -4.93 -59.51 -0.94
N LEU A 4 -4.99 -58.21 -0.78
CA LEU A 4 -4.72 -57.56 0.50
C LEU A 4 -5.75 -58.07 1.47
N THR A 5 -5.33 -58.76 2.54
CA THR A 5 -6.24 -59.14 3.64
C THR A 5 -6.59 -57.91 4.43
N GLU A 6 -7.80 -57.85 5.01
CA GLU A 6 -8.31 -56.76 5.83
C GLU A 6 -7.30 -56.35 6.93
N SER A 7 -6.63 -57.30 7.54
CA SER A 7 -5.58 -57.13 8.54
C SER A 7 -4.32 -56.42 8.00
N THR A 8 -3.98 -56.66 6.72
CA THR A 8 -2.80 -56.01 6.09
C THR A 8 -3.08 -54.52 5.80
N LEU A 9 -4.31 -54.23 5.34
CA LEU A 9 -4.77 -52.88 5.11
C LEU A 9 -4.83 -52.06 6.40
N GLU A 10 -5.35 -52.61 7.47
CA GLU A 10 -5.37 -51.96 8.79
C GLU A 10 -3.97 -51.64 9.31
N LYS A 11 -3.01 -52.54 9.10
CA LYS A 11 -1.61 -52.28 9.47
C LYS A 11 -1.00 -51.15 8.69
N GLU A 12 -1.19 -51.12 7.36
CA GLU A 12 -0.72 -50.04 6.51
C GLU A 12 -1.36 -48.69 6.88
N ILE A 13 -2.66 -48.68 7.17
CA ILE A 13 -3.37 -47.46 7.61
C ILE A 13 -2.75 -46.93 8.92
N ARG A 14 -2.47 -47.81 9.90
CA ARG A 14 -1.82 -47.37 11.16
C ARG A 14 -0.41 -46.86 10.96
N GLU A 15 0.36 -47.46 10.06
CA GLU A 15 1.71 -46.97 9.73
C GLU A 15 1.68 -45.60 9.00
N LEU A 16 0.74 -45.42 8.07
CA LEU A 16 0.52 -44.13 7.42
C LEU A 16 0.08 -43.06 8.39
N ALA A 17 -0.86 -43.37 9.30
CA ALA A 17 -1.28 -42.45 10.34
C ALA A 17 -0.11 -41.97 11.21
N LYS A 18 0.77 -42.87 11.65
CA LYS A 18 1.98 -42.50 12.39
C LYS A 18 2.93 -41.60 11.59
N LYS A 19 3.07 -41.85 10.29
CA LYS A 19 3.88 -41.00 9.42
C LYS A 19 3.27 -39.60 9.25
N ILE A 20 1.94 -39.52 9.13
CA ILE A 20 1.22 -38.25 9.06
C ILE A 20 1.43 -37.46 10.35
N ASP A 21 1.21 -38.07 11.52
CA ASP A 21 1.43 -37.45 12.82
C ASP A 21 2.87 -36.90 12.97
N ALA A 22 3.86 -37.68 12.54
CA ALA A 22 5.25 -37.27 12.60
C ALA A 22 5.55 -36.07 11.69
N ILE A 23 5.00 -36.06 10.46
CA ILE A 23 5.13 -34.95 9.52
C ILE A 23 4.43 -33.69 10.06
N GLU A 24 3.23 -33.83 10.60
CA GLU A 24 2.52 -32.70 11.21
C GLU A 24 3.28 -32.10 12.39
N GLN A 25 3.94 -32.95 13.19
CA GLN A 25 4.79 -32.45 14.28
C GLN A 25 6.00 -31.66 13.74
N GLN A 26 6.63 -32.15 12.66
CA GLN A 26 7.73 -31.43 12.01
C GLN A 26 7.25 -30.09 11.42
N ILE A 27 6.08 -30.07 10.78
CA ILE A 27 5.49 -28.83 10.26
C ILE A 27 5.27 -27.84 11.39
N ARG A 28 4.67 -28.23 12.50
CA ARG A 28 4.45 -27.34 13.66
C ARG A 28 5.75 -26.79 14.23
N GLU A 29 6.81 -27.57 14.26
CA GLU A 29 8.12 -27.10 14.73
C GLU A 29 8.76 -26.11 13.77
N LEU A 30 8.69 -26.37 12.46
CA LEU A 30 9.17 -25.43 11.44
C LEU A 30 8.39 -24.12 11.47
N GLU A 31 7.08 -24.16 11.64
CA GLU A 31 6.25 -22.96 11.77
C GLU A 31 6.66 -22.11 12.98
N ARG A 32 6.98 -22.75 14.12
CA ARG A 32 7.51 -22.05 15.30
C ARG A 32 8.87 -21.39 15.04
N LEU A 33 9.77 -22.09 14.35
CA LEU A 33 11.07 -21.54 13.99
C LEU A 33 10.94 -20.36 13.03
N ILE A 34 10.08 -20.47 12.02
CA ILE A 34 9.79 -19.39 11.08
C ILE A 34 9.22 -18.17 11.82
N ALA A 35 8.28 -18.38 12.73
CA ALA A 35 7.71 -17.29 13.53
C ALA A 35 8.78 -16.60 14.41
N ALA A 36 9.67 -17.37 15.04
CA ALA A 36 10.75 -16.82 15.85
C ALA A 36 11.73 -15.98 15.02
N VAL A 37 12.16 -16.50 13.86
CA VAL A 37 13.05 -15.76 12.94
C VAL A 37 12.38 -14.50 12.42
N ARG A 38 11.10 -14.58 12.02
CA ARG A 38 10.33 -13.41 11.57
C ARG A 38 10.28 -12.32 12.64
N LYS A 39 10.00 -12.70 13.88
CA LYS A 39 9.96 -11.78 15.01
C LYS A 39 11.31 -11.10 15.20
N GLN A 40 12.39 -11.87 15.21
CA GLN A 40 13.75 -11.34 15.35
C GLN A 40 14.10 -10.37 14.22
N VAL A 41 13.79 -10.70 12.97
CA VAL A 41 14.02 -9.80 11.82
C VAL A 41 13.29 -8.49 11.97
N ILE A 42 12.04 -8.51 12.45
CA ILE A 42 11.25 -7.29 12.71
C ILE A 42 11.87 -6.47 13.84
N GLU A 43 12.27 -7.11 14.94
CA GLU A 43 12.88 -6.44 16.10
C GLU A 43 14.23 -5.77 15.78
N GLU A 44 15.02 -6.36 14.90
CA GLU A 44 16.35 -5.87 14.52
C GLU A 44 16.32 -4.90 13.32
N ALA A 45 15.20 -4.79 12.60
CA ALA A 45 15.10 -3.98 11.40
C ALA A 45 15.09 -2.49 11.72
N ALA A 46 16.00 -1.74 11.11
CA ALA A 46 16.01 -0.27 11.18
C ALA A 46 14.87 0.39 10.39
N VAL A 47 14.37 -0.26 9.35
CA VAL A 47 13.26 0.22 8.51
C VAL A 47 12.34 -0.95 8.16
N ILE A 48 11.05 -0.74 8.35
CA ILE A 48 10.02 -1.75 8.04
C ILE A 48 9.03 -1.16 7.04
N GLY A 49 8.83 -1.86 5.92
CA GLY A 49 7.77 -1.57 4.96
C GLY A 49 6.57 -2.50 5.19
N ALA A 50 5.39 -1.92 5.39
CA ALA A 50 4.16 -2.68 5.59
C ALA A 50 2.95 -1.96 4.96
N THR A 51 1.91 -2.72 4.63
CA THR A 51 0.62 -2.12 4.31
C THR A 51 -0.08 -1.64 5.58
N LEU A 52 -0.97 -0.64 5.46
CA LEU A 52 -1.78 -0.19 6.60
C LEU A 52 -2.57 -1.33 7.25
N SER A 53 -3.03 -2.29 6.46
CA SER A 53 -3.74 -3.46 7.01
C SER A 53 -2.84 -4.31 7.91
N MET A 54 -1.57 -4.46 7.56
CA MET A 54 -0.61 -5.23 8.38
C MET A 54 -0.33 -4.56 9.72
N THR A 55 -0.43 -3.25 9.84
CA THR A 55 -0.19 -2.55 11.12
C THR A 55 -1.17 -2.97 12.22
N TYR A 56 -2.43 -3.24 11.86
CA TYR A 56 -3.44 -3.69 12.84
C TYR A 56 -3.69 -5.21 12.84
N MET A 57 -3.14 -5.96 11.88
CA MET A 57 -3.27 -7.42 11.83
C MET A 57 -2.07 -8.16 12.42
N SER A 58 -0.87 -7.56 12.39
CA SER A 58 0.35 -8.20 12.85
C SER A 58 0.68 -7.83 14.28
N THR A 59 0.60 -8.80 15.18
CA THR A 59 1.01 -8.64 16.59
C THR A 59 2.50 -8.33 16.73
N ASP A 60 3.34 -8.82 15.81
CA ASP A 60 4.77 -8.54 15.82
C ASP A 60 5.06 -7.05 15.56
N LEU A 61 4.33 -6.42 14.61
CA LEU A 61 4.43 -4.99 14.36
C LEU A 61 3.90 -4.14 15.52
N GLN A 62 2.81 -4.59 16.15
CA GLN A 62 2.20 -3.87 17.28
C GLN A 62 3.02 -3.94 18.56
N ALA A 63 3.84 -4.98 18.70
CA ALA A 63 4.72 -5.15 19.87
C ALA A 63 5.91 -4.19 19.85
N GLN A 64 6.17 -3.51 18.73
CA GLN A 64 7.25 -2.56 18.57
C GLN A 64 6.76 -1.12 18.73
N GLN A 65 7.67 -0.25 19.15
CA GLN A 65 7.49 1.20 19.10
C GLN A 65 8.43 1.79 18.07
N TYR A 66 7.90 2.64 17.20
CA TYR A 66 8.66 3.22 16.10
C TYR A 66 8.97 4.68 16.38
N ASP A 67 10.13 5.16 15.95
CA ASP A 67 10.51 6.57 16.09
C ASP A 67 9.81 7.44 15.05
N ALA A 68 9.72 6.97 13.81
CA ALA A 68 9.15 7.71 12.71
C ALA A 68 8.24 6.84 11.84
N LEU A 69 7.18 7.45 11.32
CA LEU A 69 6.25 6.83 10.38
C LEU A 69 6.16 7.67 9.12
N PHE A 70 6.21 6.99 7.99
CA PHE A 70 5.93 7.56 6.67
C PHE A 70 4.72 6.82 6.10
N ILE A 71 3.64 7.53 5.80
CA ILE A 71 2.47 6.94 5.12
C ILE A 71 2.37 7.57 3.75
N ASP A 72 2.44 6.74 2.73
CA ASP A 72 2.23 7.15 1.34
C ASP A 72 0.77 6.96 0.91
N GLU A 73 0.35 7.70 -0.13
CA GLU A 73 -1.00 7.66 -0.71
C GLU A 73 -2.13 7.95 0.31
N ILE A 74 -1.92 8.93 1.21
CA ILE A 74 -2.89 9.25 2.26
C ILE A 74 -4.23 9.78 1.74
N SER A 75 -4.27 10.26 0.49
CA SER A 75 -5.53 10.65 -0.17
C SER A 75 -6.52 9.49 -0.25
N MET A 76 -6.02 8.27 -0.49
CA MET A 76 -6.81 7.04 -0.62
C MET A 76 -6.84 6.19 0.66
N ALA A 77 -6.01 6.51 1.64
CA ALA A 77 -5.87 5.72 2.86
C ALA A 77 -7.10 5.86 3.76
N PRO A 78 -7.68 4.76 4.26
CA PRO A 78 -8.76 4.82 5.22
C PRO A 78 -8.28 5.41 6.56
N LEU A 79 -9.06 6.29 7.17
CA LEU A 79 -8.67 7.04 8.36
C LEU A 79 -8.35 6.16 9.57
N LEU A 80 -9.18 5.15 9.86
CA LEU A 80 -9.00 4.33 11.05
C LEU A 80 -7.67 3.55 11.06
N PRO A 81 -7.29 2.84 9.98
CA PRO A 81 -5.96 2.24 9.87
C PRO A 81 -4.81 3.26 9.98
N MET A 82 -4.97 4.46 9.41
CA MET A 82 -3.96 5.51 9.53
C MET A 82 -3.76 5.94 10.99
N PHE A 83 -4.84 6.26 11.71
CA PHE A 83 -4.76 6.64 13.12
C PHE A 83 -4.18 5.53 13.98
N PHE A 84 -4.53 4.27 13.66
CA PHE A 84 -3.92 3.14 14.35
C PHE A 84 -2.39 3.09 14.13
N ALA A 85 -1.94 3.20 12.88
CA ALA A 85 -0.51 3.22 12.56
C ALA A 85 0.21 4.39 13.23
N MET A 86 -0.41 5.58 13.26
CA MET A 86 0.13 6.76 13.93
C MET A 86 0.26 6.55 15.45
N GLY A 87 -0.60 5.74 16.06
CA GLY A 87 -0.52 5.38 17.47
C GLY A 87 0.67 4.50 17.85
N LEU A 88 1.36 3.87 16.87
CA LEU A 88 2.54 3.06 17.10
C LEU A 88 3.85 3.88 17.10
N VAL A 89 3.78 5.19 16.91
CA VAL A 89 4.95 6.06 16.70
C VAL A 89 5.16 7.00 17.86
N SER A 90 6.40 7.18 18.27
CA SER A 90 6.78 8.00 19.43
C SER A 90 7.21 9.42 19.09
N SER A 91 7.74 9.68 17.89
CA SER A 91 8.41 10.95 17.59
C SER A 91 7.79 11.71 16.42
N SER A 92 7.74 11.15 15.22
CA SER A 92 7.33 11.89 14.04
C SER A 92 6.49 11.08 13.07
N CYS A 93 5.54 11.76 12.40
CA CYS A 93 4.74 11.17 11.35
C CYS A 93 4.78 12.07 10.10
N THR A 94 5.20 11.51 8.98
CA THR A 94 5.20 12.17 7.67
C THR A 94 4.14 11.54 6.79
N LEU A 95 3.23 12.35 6.30
CA LEU A 95 2.11 11.95 5.48
C LEU A 95 2.33 12.43 4.04
N ILE A 96 2.31 11.50 3.08
CA ILE A 96 2.59 11.76 1.67
C ILE A 96 1.32 11.45 0.89
N GLY A 97 0.92 12.34 -0.01
CA GLY A 97 -0.28 12.13 -0.83
C GLY A 97 -0.66 13.37 -1.62
N ASP A 98 -1.76 13.27 -2.32
CA ASP A 98 -2.25 14.30 -3.21
C ASP A 98 -3.77 14.46 -3.07
N PHE A 99 -4.21 15.57 -2.52
CA PHE A 99 -5.63 15.86 -2.27
C PHE A 99 -6.45 16.11 -3.55
N LEU A 100 -5.79 16.21 -4.72
CA LEU A 100 -6.44 16.31 -6.03
C LEU A 100 -6.60 14.94 -6.71
N GLN A 101 -6.03 13.88 -6.13
CA GLN A 101 -6.24 12.51 -6.59
C GLN A 101 -7.47 11.86 -5.92
N LEU A 102 -7.68 10.58 -6.19
CA LEU A 102 -8.87 9.86 -5.73
C LEU A 102 -8.95 9.82 -4.20
N PRO A 103 -10.15 10.05 -3.63
CA PRO A 103 -10.38 9.88 -2.20
C PRO A 103 -10.45 8.39 -1.83
N PRO A 104 -10.52 8.06 -0.52
CA PRO A 104 -10.73 6.70 -0.06
C PRO A 104 -11.97 6.07 -0.69
N ILE A 105 -11.88 4.77 -1.01
CA ILE A 105 -13.05 4.03 -1.49
C ILE A 105 -14.06 3.95 -0.36
N GLY A 106 -15.15 4.69 -0.53
CA GLY A 106 -16.17 4.83 0.49
C GLY A 106 -17.01 3.57 0.69
N THR A 107 -17.61 3.46 1.85
CA THR A 107 -18.60 2.42 2.13
C THR A 107 -20.01 2.87 1.69
N GLN A 108 -20.76 1.92 1.13
CA GLN A 108 -22.20 2.12 0.85
C GLN A 108 -23.08 1.79 2.06
N SER A 109 -22.53 1.75 3.25
CA SER A 109 -23.28 1.52 4.48
C SER A 109 -24.44 2.50 4.61
N LYS A 110 -25.58 2.04 5.13
CA LYS A 110 -26.71 2.90 5.51
C LYS A 110 -26.47 3.71 6.78
N ASN A 111 -25.40 3.38 7.52
CA ASN A 111 -25.02 4.08 8.74
C ASN A 111 -24.30 5.39 8.38
N GLU A 112 -24.93 6.53 8.70
CA GLU A 112 -24.39 7.85 8.39
C GLU A 112 -23.04 8.15 9.12
N LEU A 113 -22.85 7.59 10.30
CA LEU A 113 -21.58 7.75 11.03
C LEU A 113 -20.45 7.03 10.31
N LEU A 114 -20.69 5.80 9.84
CA LEU A 114 -19.73 5.06 9.05
C LEU A 114 -19.41 5.78 7.74
N LYS A 115 -20.42 6.26 7.01
CA LYS A 115 -20.19 7.06 5.79
C LYS A 115 -19.32 8.28 6.08
N LYS A 116 -19.62 9.00 7.13
CA LYS A 116 -18.90 10.22 7.53
C LYS A 116 -17.40 9.96 7.72
N TRP A 117 -17.03 8.82 8.29
CA TRP A 117 -15.63 8.52 8.60
C TRP A 117 -14.91 7.69 7.54
N HIS A 118 -15.62 6.84 6.82
CA HIS A 118 -15.01 6.00 5.78
C HIS A 118 -14.85 6.70 4.42
N ASN A 119 -15.67 7.73 4.15
CA ASN A 119 -15.65 8.41 2.86
C ASN A 119 -14.84 9.70 2.85
N ARG A 120 -14.12 9.99 3.93
CA ARG A 120 -13.28 11.18 4.06
C ARG A 120 -11.80 10.82 3.99
N SER A 121 -11.05 11.62 3.26
CA SER A 121 -9.60 11.58 3.30
C SER A 121 -9.06 12.31 4.54
N PHE A 122 -7.81 12.08 4.87
CA PHE A 122 -7.11 12.86 5.89
C PHE A 122 -7.04 14.36 5.51
N PHE A 123 -6.89 14.65 4.22
CA PHE A 123 -6.91 16.03 3.72
C PHE A 123 -8.22 16.76 3.98
N ASP A 124 -9.36 16.05 3.92
CA ASP A 124 -10.67 16.64 4.27
C ASP A 124 -10.75 17.01 5.75
N ILE A 125 -10.12 16.20 6.61
CA ILE A 125 -10.14 16.46 8.06
C ILE A 125 -9.35 17.71 8.42
N ILE A 126 -8.16 17.86 7.83
CA ILE A 126 -7.28 19.01 8.08
C ILE A 126 -7.66 20.24 7.22
N GLY A 127 -8.71 20.12 6.40
CA GLY A 127 -9.17 21.20 5.53
C GLY A 127 -8.24 21.56 4.38
N MET A 128 -7.31 20.65 4.02
CA MET A 128 -6.32 20.82 2.97
C MET A 128 -6.89 20.35 1.63
N ASN A 129 -7.59 21.24 0.94
CA ASN A 129 -8.33 20.91 -0.29
C ASN A 129 -8.03 21.85 -1.45
N SER A 130 -6.98 22.63 -1.38
CA SER A 130 -6.56 23.49 -2.48
C SER A 130 -5.06 23.77 -2.45
N VAL A 131 -4.49 24.01 -3.64
CA VAL A 131 -3.08 24.35 -3.82
C VAL A 131 -2.70 25.61 -3.02
N GLY A 132 -3.59 26.60 -2.97
CA GLY A 132 -3.37 27.82 -2.20
C GLY A 132 -3.19 27.56 -0.71
N LYS A 133 -4.05 26.72 -0.11
CA LYS A 133 -3.95 26.31 1.30
C LYS A 133 -2.67 25.51 1.56
N ALA A 134 -2.32 24.59 0.65
CA ALA A 134 -1.09 23.81 0.78
C ALA A 134 0.15 24.70 0.79
N ARG A 135 0.21 25.73 -0.08
CA ARG A 135 1.31 26.67 -0.13
C ARG A 135 1.43 27.59 1.07
N SER A 136 0.32 27.94 1.69
CA SER A 136 0.30 28.80 2.89
C SER A 136 0.52 28.05 4.21
N SER A 137 0.54 26.73 4.19
CA SER A 137 0.72 25.90 5.39
C SER A 137 2.21 25.72 5.69
N GLU A 138 2.60 25.93 6.93
CA GLU A 138 3.95 25.64 7.42
C GLU A 138 4.24 24.13 7.54
N PHE A 139 3.19 23.32 7.68
CA PHE A 139 3.28 21.87 7.82
C PHE A 139 3.29 21.11 6.49
N VAL A 140 2.99 21.78 5.37
CA VAL A 140 2.91 21.17 4.05
C VAL A 140 4.08 21.61 3.19
N LYS A 141 4.75 20.64 2.58
CA LYS A 141 5.82 20.89 1.60
C LYS A 141 5.39 20.32 0.25
N PRO A 142 4.94 21.18 -0.69
CA PRO A 142 4.57 20.73 -2.03
C PRO A 142 5.80 20.24 -2.79
N LEU A 143 5.71 19.07 -3.40
CA LEU A 143 6.70 18.54 -4.33
C LEU A 143 6.32 19.00 -5.73
N SER A 144 6.92 20.11 -6.18
CA SER A 144 6.59 20.78 -7.44
C SER A 144 7.34 20.23 -8.66
N ILE A 145 8.36 19.38 -8.48
CA ILE A 145 9.12 18.80 -9.59
C ILE A 145 8.72 17.34 -9.76
N GLN A 146 8.14 17.04 -10.91
CA GLN A 146 7.81 15.65 -11.26
C GLN A 146 8.94 15.02 -12.08
N TYR A 147 9.18 13.72 -11.85
CA TYR A 147 10.18 12.90 -12.55
C TYR A 147 9.55 11.65 -13.21
N ARG A 148 8.24 11.60 -13.33
CA ARG A 148 7.49 10.40 -13.80
C ARG A 148 7.16 10.48 -15.29
N MET A 149 6.57 11.58 -15.74
CA MET A 149 5.95 11.70 -17.07
C MET A 149 6.77 12.60 -18.00
N ASN A 150 6.63 12.34 -19.31
CA ASN A 150 7.07 13.33 -20.30
C ASN A 150 6.37 14.68 -20.06
N PRO A 151 7.04 15.83 -20.27
CA PRO A 151 6.46 17.16 -20.06
C PRO A 151 5.13 17.39 -20.79
N ALA A 152 4.95 16.85 -22.01
CA ALA A 152 3.72 16.98 -22.76
C ALA A 152 2.52 16.27 -22.06
N ILE A 153 2.76 15.12 -21.45
CA ILE A 153 1.76 14.40 -20.66
C ILE A 153 1.46 15.15 -19.37
N ALA A 154 2.51 15.61 -18.68
CA ALA A 154 2.39 16.31 -17.41
C ALA A 154 1.68 17.68 -17.56
N ALA A 155 1.75 18.32 -18.71
CA ALA A 155 1.11 19.61 -18.96
C ALA A 155 -0.43 19.56 -18.82
N ILE A 156 -1.06 18.43 -19.16
CA ILE A 156 -2.50 18.27 -19.05
C ILE A 156 -2.99 18.38 -17.59
N PRO A 157 -2.59 17.49 -16.67
CA PRO A 157 -2.99 17.60 -15.27
C PRO A 157 -2.48 18.88 -14.61
N ASN A 158 -1.30 19.37 -15.00
CA ASN A 158 -0.73 20.60 -14.46
C ASN A 158 -1.66 21.79 -14.70
N LYS A 159 -2.15 21.95 -15.92
CA LYS A 159 -3.07 23.04 -16.30
C LYS A 159 -4.47 22.84 -15.69
N LEU A 160 -4.98 21.62 -15.67
CA LEU A 160 -6.36 21.35 -15.27
C LEU A 160 -6.55 21.35 -13.74
N PHE A 161 -5.54 20.87 -12.99
CA PHE A 161 -5.69 20.60 -11.56
C PHE A 161 -4.68 21.34 -10.68
N TYR A 162 -3.43 21.49 -11.15
CA TYR A 162 -2.36 21.99 -10.29
C TYR A 162 -2.03 23.49 -10.50
N GLY A 163 -2.77 24.19 -11.39
CA GLY A 163 -2.57 25.64 -11.60
C GLY A 163 -1.16 26.00 -12.09
N ASP A 164 -0.62 25.18 -12.97
CA ASP A 164 0.70 25.34 -13.61
C ASP A 164 1.90 25.38 -12.65
N ILE A 165 1.78 24.77 -11.46
CA ILE A 165 2.88 24.76 -10.47
C ILE A 165 3.87 23.61 -10.66
N LEU A 166 3.51 22.56 -11.40
CA LEU A 166 4.38 21.42 -11.62
C LEU A 166 5.44 21.72 -12.66
N GLN A 167 6.67 21.38 -12.34
CA GLN A 167 7.81 21.43 -13.24
C GLN A 167 8.25 20.00 -13.57
N SER A 168 8.76 19.80 -14.77
CA SER A 168 9.28 18.50 -15.19
C SER A 168 10.78 18.48 -15.05
N GLY A 169 11.30 17.46 -14.37
CA GLY A 169 12.74 17.22 -14.28
C GLY A 169 13.34 16.89 -15.65
N ASP A 170 14.61 17.24 -15.87
CA ASP A 170 15.27 17.11 -17.18
C ASP A 170 15.27 15.69 -17.74
N ASN A 171 15.37 14.69 -16.88
CA ASN A 171 15.35 13.27 -17.27
C ASN A 171 13.99 12.77 -17.79
N THR A 172 12.95 13.60 -17.75
CA THR A 172 11.60 13.21 -18.23
C THR A 172 11.39 13.54 -19.71
N LYS A 173 12.19 14.42 -20.27
CA LYS A 173 12.07 14.89 -21.67
C LYS A 173 12.26 13.75 -22.69
N THR A 174 13.08 12.79 -22.36
CA THR A 174 13.39 11.62 -23.22
C THR A 174 12.45 10.44 -23.00
N ARG A 175 11.45 10.57 -22.12
CA ARG A 175 10.47 9.51 -21.85
C ARG A 175 9.39 9.52 -22.93
N VAL A 176 9.63 8.75 -23.98
CA VAL A 176 8.70 8.52 -25.08
C VAL A 176 8.53 7.03 -25.27
N LEU A 177 7.37 6.62 -25.79
CA LEU A 177 7.14 5.25 -26.23
C LEU A 177 7.65 5.13 -27.66
N SER A 178 8.67 4.30 -27.86
CA SER A 178 9.16 3.98 -29.19
C SER A 178 8.37 2.79 -29.74
N ASP A 179 7.37 3.09 -30.57
CA ASP A 179 6.54 2.10 -31.25
C ASP A 179 6.28 2.55 -32.68
N GLN A 180 6.13 1.58 -33.61
CA GLN A 180 5.84 1.86 -35.01
C GLN A 180 4.57 2.65 -35.27
N TRP A 181 3.61 2.62 -34.31
CA TRP A 181 2.33 3.30 -34.40
C TRP A 181 2.34 4.74 -33.89
N VAL A 182 3.22 5.07 -32.97
CA VAL A 182 3.24 6.36 -32.27
C VAL A 182 4.42 7.27 -32.62
N GLN A 183 5.35 6.78 -33.44
CA GLN A 183 6.48 7.57 -33.99
C GLN A 183 7.19 8.42 -32.93
N ASP A 184 7.52 7.87 -31.79
CA ASP A 184 8.19 8.55 -30.66
C ASP A 184 7.45 9.76 -30.09
N GLN A 185 6.14 9.89 -30.33
CA GLN A 185 5.33 10.95 -29.73
C GLN A 185 4.96 10.60 -28.30
N PRO A 186 5.09 11.51 -27.35
CA PRO A 186 4.73 11.28 -25.95
C PRO A 186 3.22 11.29 -25.70
N LEU A 187 2.47 11.90 -26.62
CA LEU A 187 1.01 12.06 -26.53
C LEU A 187 0.40 12.07 -27.93
N PHE A 188 -0.68 11.36 -28.12
CA PHE A 188 -1.48 11.38 -29.35
C PHE A 188 -2.96 11.16 -29.00
N LEU A 189 -3.83 11.68 -29.86
CA LEU A 189 -5.27 11.51 -29.78
C LEU A 189 -5.73 10.51 -30.83
N VAL A 190 -6.48 9.48 -30.39
CA VAL A 190 -7.18 8.57 -31.29
C VAL A 190 -8.64 8.95 -31.30
N ASP A 191 -9.14 9.41 -32.44
CA ASP A 191 -10.56 9.65 -32.64
C ASP A 191 -11.24 8.35 -33.11
N THR A 192 -12.19 7.88 -32.35
CA THR A 192 -12.96 6.64 -32.63
C THR A 192 -14.43 6.93 -32.97
N SER A 193 -14.73 8.15 -33.34
CA SER A 193 -16.13 8.60 -33.58
C SER A 193 -16.69 8.28 -34.97
N GLU A 194 -16.03 7.39 -35.77
CA GLU A 194 -16.60 6.86 -37.03
C GLU A 194 -17.34 5.55 -36.84
#